data_bf8869e2f0a53d9fecf31e630d65d9db
#
_entry.id   bf8869e2f0a53d9fecf31e630d65d9db
#
_cell.length_a   1.000
_cell.length_b   1.000
_cell.length_c   1.000
_cell.angle_alpha   90.00
_cell.angle_beta   90.00
_cell.angle_gamma   90.00
#
_symmetry.space_group_name_H-M   'P 1'
#
loop_
_entity.id
_entity.type
_entity.pdbx_description
1 polymer ?
#
loop_
_entity_poly.entity_id
_entity_poly.type
_entity_poly.pdbx_seq_one_letter_code
_entity_poly.pdbx_strand_id
1 'polypeptide(L)'
;MQRRVKQMEKRIEREIEEKEGLLEDIEYLKDLKLFQLVHYKNSLVNVKEYSLQYKDSDKPVFQGLSFDIKKGDRVVLSGKNGSGKTTIIRKILEKCNSNIGVCIIEEGLCEVASGLVISYVGQETIGIKGNVTNYCKTHDLDRSLFCAILRQLDFGREQFTKNMETYSEGQKKKVLLATSLLTPAHLYIWDEPLNYIDIFSRMQLERLILKYEPRKIIKLR
;
A
#
# COMPACT_ATOMS: atom_id res chain seq x y z
N MET A 1 23.78 -50.88 -4.87
CA MET A 1 24.30 -49.56 -4.65
C MET A 1 23.91 -48.59 -5.76
N GLN A 2 24.09 -48.88 -7.04
CA GLN A 2 23.80 -47.99 -8.19
C GLN A 2 22.35 -47.49 -8.32
N ARG A 3 21.32 -48.23 -7.90
CA ARG A 3 19.92 -47.80 -7.97
C ARG A 3 19.57 -46.64 -6.99
N ARG A 4 20.20 -46.61 -5.81
CA ARG A 4 19.98 -45.57 -4.82
C ARG A 4 20.66 -44.24 -5.22
N VAL A 5 21.82 -44.32 -5.84
CA VAL A 5 22.54 -43.15 -6.35
C VAL A 5 21.73 -42.50 -7.48
N LYS A 6 21.24 -43.27 -8.47
CA LYS A 6 20.39 -42.76 -9.56
C LYS A 6 19.05 -42.15 -9.09
N GLN A 7 18.48 -42.64 -7.98
CA GLN A 7 17.27 -42.02 -7.40
C GLN A 7 17.59 -40.72 -6.69
N MET A 8 18.75 -40.61 -6.08
CA MET A 8 19.21 -39.41 -5.41
C MET A 8 19.56 -38.31 -6.44
N GLU A 9 20.24 -38.66 -7.52
CA GLU A 9 20.54 -37.77 -8.64
C GLU A 9 19.26 -37.19 -9.27
N LYS A 10 18.26 -38.04 -9.60
CA LYS A 10 16.97 -37.57 -10.11
C LYS A 10 16.19 -36.68 -9.15
N ARG A 11 16.37 -36.83 -7.85
CA ARG A 11 15.75 -35.97 -6.84
C ARG A 11 16.44 -34.63 -6.76
N ILE A 12 17.75 -34.61 -6.83
CA ILE A 12 18.56 -33.40 -6.85
C ILE A 12 18.31 -32.59 -8.14
N GLU A 13 18.25 -33.28 -9.31
CA GLU A 13 17.90 -32.64 -10.58
C GLU A 13 16.51 -31.96 -10.53
N ARG A 14 15.49 -32.63 -9.98
CA ARG A 14 14.15 -32.06 -9.81
C ARG A 14 14.16 -30.85 -8.85
N GLU A 15 14.90 -30.93 -7.75
CA GLU A 15 15.04 -29.82 -6.80
C GLU A 15 15.81 -28.64 -7.42
N ILE A 16 16.74 -28.89 -8.34
CA ILE A 16 17.45 -27.86 -9.12
C ILE A 16 16.52 -27.24 -10.15
N GLU A 17 15.80 -28.03 -10.97
CA GLU A 17 14.81 -27.53 -11.93
C GLU A 17 13.68 -26.72 -11.25
N GLU A 18 13.20 -27.18 -10.07
CA GLU A 18 12.22 -26.41 -9.28
C GLU A 18 12.79 -25.08 -8.77
N LYS A 19 14.07 -25.04 -8.38
CA LYS A 19 14.74 -23.83 -7.93
C LYS A 19 15.13 -22.91 -9.09
N GLU A 20 15.53 -23.44 -10.23
CA GLU A 20 15.81 -22.66 -11.43
C GLU A 20 14.52 -22.04 -12.01
N GLY A 21 13.41 -22.77 -12.08
CA GLY A 21 12.11 -22.22 -12.42
C GLY A 21 11.60 -21.16 -11.43
N LEU A 22 12.02 -21.21 -10.16
CA LEU A 22 11.81 -20.18 -9.16
C LEU A 22 12.65 -18.94 -9.40
N LEU A 23 13.87 -19.09 -9.90
CA LEU A 23 14.77 -17.98 -10.24
C LEU A 23 14.33 -17.28 -11.52
N GLU A 24 13.86 -18.01 -12.53
CA GLU A 24 13.29 -17.42 -13.75
C GLU A 24 12.01 -16.62 -13.46
N ASP A 25 11.11 -17.12 -12.59
CA ASP A 25 9.93 -16.36 -12.14
C ASP A 25 10.28 -15.08 -11.35
N ILE A 26 11.44 -15.06 -10.68
CA ILE A 26 11.95 -13.87 -9.95
C ILE A 26 12.62 -12.86 -10.90
N GLU A 27 13.19 -13.29 -12.01
CA GLU A 27 13.83 -12.38 -12.98
C GLU A 27 12.83 -11.48 -13.73
N TYR A 28 11.57 -11.92 -13.89
CA TYR A 28 10.55 -11.15 -14.61
C TYR A 28 10.02 -9.92 -13.85
N LEU A 29 10.19 -9.86 -12.53
CA LEU A 29 9.77 -8.71 -11.72
C LEU A 29 10.94 -8.20 -10.86
N LYS A 30 11.99 -7.69 -11.53
CA LYS A 30 13.17 -7.14 -10.85
C LYS A 30 12.88 -6.00 -9.87
N ASP A 31 11.79 -5.27 -10.06
CA ASP A 31 11.40 -4.14 -9.21
C ASP A 31 9.86 -4.02 -9.10
N LEU A 32 9.36 -3.78 -7.91
CA LEU A 32 7.98 -3.34 -7.70
C LEU A 32 7.74 -2.00 -8.44
N LYS A 33 6.58 -1.85 -9.09
CA LYS A 33 6.21 -0.64 -9.83
C LYS A 33 4.84 -0.14 -9.42
N LEU A 34 4.62 1.16 -9.53
CA LEU A 34 3.32 1.81 -9.39
C LEU A 34 2.73 2.10 -10.77
N PHE A 35 1.43 1.84 -10.96
CA PHE A 35 0.69 2.22 -12.17
C PHE A 35 0.11 3.63 -12.01
N GLN A 36 0.99 4.64 -12.12
CA GLN A 36 0.60 6.03 -11.86
C GLN A 36 -0.18 6.63 -13.03
N LEU A 37 -1.38 7.13 -12.75
CA LEU A 37 -2.16 7.95 -13.66
C LEU A 37 -1.65 9.39 -13.65
N VAL A 38 -1.82 10.09 -14.78
CA VAL A 38 -1.44 11.49 -14.91
C VAL A 38 -2.70 12.37 -14.77
N HIS A 39 -2.75 13.18 -13.72
CA HIS A 39 -3.84 14.15 -13.53
C HIS A 39 -3.62 15.41 -14.36
N TYR A 40 -4.68 16.07 -14.83
CA TYR A 40 -4.57 17.32 -15.61
C TYR A 40 -4.09 18.50 -14.76
N LYS A 41 -4.51 18.62 -13.48
CA LYS A 41 -4.00 19.64 -12.55
C LYS A 41 -2.63 19.24 -11.99
N ASN A 42 -1.78 20.24 -11.74
CA ASN A 42 -0.48 20.02 -11.12
C ASN A 42 -0.58 19.84 -9.60
N SER A 43 -1.40 20.66 -8.91
CA SER A 43 -1.70 20.50 -7.48
C SER A 43 -2.82 19.49 -7.32
N LEU A 44 -2.56 18.43 -6.58
CA LEU A 44 -3.49 17.33 -6.31
C LEU A 44 -4.24 17.55 -4.99
N VAL A 45 -3.54 18.00 -3.95
CA VAL A 45 -4.09 18.32 -2.63
C VAL A 45 -3.48 19.61 -2.15
N ASN A 46 -4.29 20.60 -1.80
CA ASN A 46 -3.86 21.88 -1.26
C ASN A 46 -4.49 22.12 0.11
N VAL A 47 -3.66 22.31 1.11
CA VAL A 47 -4.06 22.55 2.50
C VAL A 47 -3.41 23.85 2.96
N LYS A 48 -4.23 24.80 3.48
CA LYS A 48 -3.75 26.13 3.94
C LYS A 48 -4.38 26.47 5.27
N GLU A 49 -3.54 26.77 6.25
CA GLU A 49 -3.94 27.17 7.62
C GLU A 49 -5.07 26.30 8.18
N TYR A 50 -5.02 24.99 7.85
CA TYR A 50 -6.09 24.07 8.16
C TYR A 50 -5.98 23.58 9.58
N SER A 51 -7.08 23.76 10.33
CA SER A 51 -7.23 23.29 11.71
C SER A 51 -8.44 22.37 11.80
N LEU A 52 -8.34 21.37 12.65
CA LEU A 52 -9.38 20.36 12.80
C LEU A 52 -9.57 20.00 14.27
N GLN A 53 -10.83 19.99 14.70
CA GLN A 53 -11.25 19.64 16.05
C GLN A 53 -12.48 18.72 16.00
N TYR A 54 -12.51 17.65 16.82
CA TYR A 54 -13.72 16.87 17.03
C TYR A 54 -14.70 17.64 17.90
N LYS A 55 -16.01 17.56 17.59
CA LYS A 55 -17.05 18.28 18.36
C LYS A 55 -17.08 17.94 19.85
N ASP A 56 -16.70 16.69 20.16
CA ASP A 56 -16.70 16.18 21.54
C ASP A 56 -15.35 16.39 22.27
N SER A 57 -14.46 17.21 21.69
CA SER A 57 -13.13 17.49 22.24
C SER A 57 -12.90 18.98 22.37
N ASP A 58 -12.43 19.44 23.52
CA ASP A 58 -12.04 20.84 23.73
C ASP A 58 -10.70 21.21 23.10
N LYS A 59 -9.96 20.23 22.56
CA LYS A 59 -8.64 20.44 21.99
C LYS A 59 -8.64 20.10 20.50
N PRO A 60 -8.02 20.94 19.66
CA PRO A 60 -7.83 20.64 18.26
C PRO A 60 -6.91 19.42 18.08
N VAL A 61 -7.17 18.64 17.04
CA VAL A 61 -6.29 17.53 16.62
C VAL A 61 -4.98 18.08 16.07
N PHE A 62 -5.08 19.14 15.29
CA PHE A 62 -3.96 19.95 14.79
C PHE A 62 -4.46 21.35 14.41
N GLN A 63 -3.53 22.32 14.34
CA GLN A 63 -3.82 23.71 14.00
C GLN A 63 -2.84 24.25 12.96
N GLY A 64 -3.35 25.09 12.05
CA GLY A 64 -2.53 25.85 11.10
C GLY A 64 -1.72 24.99 10.13
N LEU A 65 -2.21 23.79 9.79
CA LEU A 65 -1.50 22.87 8.89
C LEU A 65 -1.55 23.40 7.46
N SER A 66 -0.37 23.57 6.83
CA SER A 66 -0.27 24.05 5.46
C SER A 66 0.69 23.21 4.65
N PHE A 67 0.23 22.66 3.51
CA PHE A 67 1.05 21.95 2.55
C PHE A 67 0.34 21.81 1.19
N ASP A 68 1.11 21.56 0.15
CA ASP A 68 0.63 21.31 -1.20
C ASP A 68 1.29 20.04 -1.74
N ILE A 69 0.47 19.11 -2.24
CA ILE A 69 0.92 17.86 -2.90
C ILE A 69 0.72 18.04 -4.40
N LYS A 70 1.82 18.03 -5.14
CA LYS A 70 1.83 18.13 -6.61
C LYS A 70 2.06 16.76 -7.27
N LYS A 71 1.80 16.70 -8.57
CA LYS A 71 2.15 15.54 -9.38
C LYS A 71 3.62 15.18 -9.21
N GLY A 72 3.91 13.91 -9.01
CA GLY A 72 5.26 13.38 -8.81
C GLY A 72 5.89 13.72 -7.47
N ASP A 73 5.18 14.44 -6.57
CA ASP A 73 5.68 14.63 -5.21
C ASP A 73 5.64 13.32 -4.43
N ARG A 74 6.60 13.17 -3.53
CA ARG A 74 6.64 12.14 -2.50
C ARG A 74 6.69 12.80 -1.16
N VAL A 75 5.68 12.53 -0.36
CA VAL A 75 5.40 13.24 0.87
C VAL A 75 5.36 12.26 2.03
N VAL A 76 6.12 12.54 3.07
CA VAL A 76 6.08 11.79 4.33
C VAL A 76 5.36 12.64 5.37
N LEU A 77 4.25 12.11 5.92
CA LEU A 77 3.59 12.67 7.10
C LEU A 77 4.33 12.18 8.35
N SER A 78 4.98 13.08 9.06
CA SER A 78 5.73 12.80 10.28
C SER A 78 5.10 13.49 11.48
N GLY A 79 5.03 12.80 12.61
CA GLY A 79 4.50 13.33 13.86
C GLY A 79 4.32 12.23 14.91
N LYS A 80 4.15 12.61 16.18
CA LYS A 80 3.89 11.69 17.28
C LYS A 80 2.60 10.88 17.06
N ASN A 81 2.43 9.77 17.79
CA ASN A 81 1.16 9.08 17.80
C ASN A 81 0.08 10.01 18.36
N GLY A 82 -1.11 10.01 17.71
CA GLY A 82 -2.20 10.93 18.06
C GLY A 82 -2.08 12.35 17.48
N SER A 83 -1.03 12.68 16.70
CA SER A 83 -0.88 14.03 16.10
C SER A 83 -1.81 14.30 14.90
N GLY A 84 -2.74 13.41 14.58
CA GLY A 84 -3.73 13.62 13.53
C GLY A 84 -3.32 13.17 12.12
N LYS A 85 -2.26 12.37 11.96
CA LYS A 85 -1.83 11.84 10.65
C LYS A 85 -2.95 11.11 9.90
N THR A 86 -3.55 10.12 10.55
CA THR A 86 -4.68 9.36 9.97
C THR A 86 -5.91 10.24 9.80
N THR A 87 -6.11 11.25 10.66
CA THR A 87 -7.23 12.18 10.57
C THR A 87 -7.15 13.05 9.31
N ILE A 88 -5.99 13.64 9.01
CA ILE A 88 -5.83 14.43 7.77
C ILE A 88 -5.91 13.54 6.52
N ILE A 89 -5.38 12.31 6.56
CA ILE A 89 -5.55 11.33 5.47
C ILE A 89 -7.02 11.04 5.23
N ARG A 90 -7.78 10.70 6.28
CA ARG A 90 -9.23 10.45 6.18
C ARG A 90 -9.96 11.65 5.60
N LYS A 91 -9.57 12.87 6.00
CA LYS A 91 -10.17 14.10 5.47
C LYS A 91 -9.92 14.29 3.98
N ILE A 92 -8.72 14.02 3.50
CA ILE A 92 -8.39 14.03 2.07
C ILE A 92 -9.24 13.01 1.31
N LEU A 93 -9.41 11.79 1.85
CA LEU A 93 -10.24 10.75 1.26
C LEU A 93 -11.73 11.12 1.22
N GLU A 94 -12.26 11.76 2.29
CA GLU A 94 -13.63 12.29 2.32
C GLU A 94 -13.88 13.32 1.22
N LYS A 95 -12.98 14.30 1.08
CA LYS A 95 -13.07 15.33 0.04
C LYS A 95 -13.02 14.75 -1.38
N CYS A 96 -12.37 13.59 -1.55
CA CYS A 96 -12.33 12.88 -2.83
C CYS A 96 -13.64 12.11 -3.12
N ASN A 97 -14.26 11.48 -2.12
CA ASN A 97 -15.36 10.51 -2.30
C ASN A 97 -16.75 11.01 -1.82
N SER A 98 -16.90 12.23 -1.33
CA SER A 98 -18.17 12.90 -0.93
C SER A 98 -19.08 12.19 0.09
N ASN A 99 -18.69 11.05 0.70
CA ASN A 99 -19.66 10.17 1.36
C ASN A 99 -19.44 9.87 2.86
N ILE A 100 -18.50 10.50 3.56
CA ILE A 100 -18.24 10.19 4.97
C ILE A 100 -18.18 11.48 5.77
N GLY A 101 -19.30 11.92 6.35
CA GLY A 101 -19.34 13.06 7.26
C GLY A 101 -18.99 12.65 8.69
N VAL A 102 -17.84 13.06 9.20
CA VAL A 102 -17.55 13.02 10.64
C VAL A 102 -17.92 14.37 11.23
N CYS A 103 -18.54 14.40 12.43
CA CYS A 103 -18.84 15.62 13.15
C CYS A 103 -17.55 16.35 13.59
N ILE A 104 -17.04 17.23 12.75
CA ILE A 104 -15.76 17.92 12.90
C ILE A 104 -15.98 19.43 12.73
N ILE A 105 -15.23 20.22 13.49
CA ILE A 105 -15.10 21.67 13.30
C ILE A 105 -13.82 21.86 12.48
N GLU A 106 -13.95 22.55 11.34
CA GLU A 106 -12.86 22.81 10.40
C GLU A 106 -12.67 24.31 10.21
N GLU A 107 -11.41 24.74 10.21
CA GLU A 107 -11.00 26.10 9.85
C GLU A 107 -9.89 26.02 8.79
N GLY A 108 -9.82 27.04 7.92
CA GLY A 108 -8.85 27.05 6.82
C GLY A 108 -9.32 26.29 5.58
N LEU A 109 -8.40 25.97 4.70
CA LEU A 109 -8.67 25.40 3.39
C LEU A 109 -8.10 23.98 3.27
N CYS A 110 -8.92 23.03 2.83
CA CYS A 110 -8.49 21.70 2.40
C CYS A 110 -9.19 21.36 1.09
N GLU A 111 -8.45 21.46 -0.02
CA GLU A 111 -8.94 21.21 -1.37
C GLU A 111 -8.28 19.98 -1.97
N VAL A 112 -9.07 19.19 -2.69
CA VAL A 112 -8.61 18.02 -3.44
C VAL A 112 -8.99 18.24 -4.92
N ALA A 113 -8.10 17.90 -5.82
CA ALA A 113 -8.36 18.05 -7.26
C ALA A 113 -9.56 17.19 -7.69
N SER A 114 -10.48 17.78 -8.47
CA SER A 114 -11.67 17.09 -8.98
C SER A 114 -11.27 15.92 -9.88
N GLY A 115 -11.89 14.75 -9.69
CA GLY A 115 -11.57 13.54 -10.45
C GLY A 115 -10.26 12.85 -10.02
N LEU A 116 -9.73 13.18 -8.84
CA LEU A 116 -8.54 12.52 -8.30
C LEU A 116 -8.87 11.07 -7.93
N VAL A 117 -8.12 10.13 -8.48
CA VAL A 117 -8.18 8.71 -8.11
C VAL A 117 -7.08 8.43 -7.08
N ILE A 118 -7.49 7.96 -5.90
CA ILE A 118 -6.57 7.66 -4.79
C ILE A 118 -6.54 6.15 -4.53
N SER A 119 -5.36 5.57 -4.47
CA SER A 119 -5.14 4.22 -3.94
C SER A 119 -4.70 4.34 -2.48
N TYR A 120 -5.52 3.81 -1.57
CA TYR A 120 -5.31 3.93 -0.13
C TYR A 120 -5.04 2.59 0.54
N VAL A 121 -3.99 2.52 1.34
CA VAL A 121 -3.72 1.41 2.25
C VAL A 121 -3.77 1.93 3.67
N GLY A 122 -4.84 1.60 4.39
CA GLY A 122 -5.05 1.99 5.79
C GLY A 122 -4.29 1.12 6.78
N GLN A 123 -4.41 1.46 8.06
CA GLN A 123 -3.86 0.66 9.16
C GLN A 123 -4.60 -0.67 9.32
N GLU A 124 -5.92 -0.65 9.15
CA GLU A 124 -6.80 -1.80 9.31
C GLU A 124 -6.82 -2.67 8.05
N THR A 125 -6.88 -3.98 8.23
CA THR A 125 -6.89 -4.98 7.15
C THR A 125 -8.30 -5.54 6.90
N ILE A 126 -9.29 -4.66 6.93
CA ILE A 126 -10.71 -5.02 6.76
C ILE A 126 -11.02 -5.30 5.27
N GLY A 127 -11.99 -6.18 5.03
CA GLY A 127 -12.51 -6.44 3.68
C GLY A 127 -11.79 -7.52 2.88
N ILE A 128 -10.73 -8.11 3.43
CA ILE A 128 -10.00 -9.21 2.78
C ILE A 128 -10.73 -10.52 3.10
N LYS A 129 -11.41 -11.11 2.09
CA LYS A 129 -12.22 -12.32 2.24
C LYS A 129 -12.08 -13.25 1.04
N GLY A 130 -12.35 -14.54 1.28
CA GLY A 130 -12.38 -15.55 0.24
C GLY A 130 -11.00 -16.00 -0.23
N ASN A 131 -10.92 -16.58 -1.39
CA ASN A 131 -9.66 -17.00 -2.00
C ASN A 131 -9.08 -15.94 -2.94
N VAL A 132 -7.79 -16.06 -3.26
CA VAL A 132 -7.05 -15.12 -4.14
C VAL A 132 -7.75 -14.90 -5.47
N THR A 133 -8.32 -15.95 -6.08
CA THR A 133 -8.97 -15.85 -7.39
C THR A 133 -10.23 -14.99 -7.34
N ASN A 134 -11.07 -15.19 -6.33
CA ASN A 134 -12.28 -14.40 -6.14
C ASN A 134 -11.94 -12.95 -5.79
N TYR A 135 -10.95 -12.74 -4.94
CA TYR A 135 -10.48 -11.41 -4.57
C TYR A 135 -10.00 -10.63 -5.79
N CYS A 136 -9.15 -11.23 -6.63
CA CYS A 136 -8.69 -10.58 -7.87
C CYS A 136 -9.86 -10.22 -8.80
N LYS A 137 -10.85 -11.11 -8.96
CA LYS A 137 -12.05 -10.82 -9.76
C LYS A 137 -12.87 -9.65 -9.21
N THR A 138 -13.07 -9.60 -7.89
CA THR A 138 -13.83 -8.53 -7.22
C THR A 138 -13.16 -7.16 -7.35
N HIS A 139 -11.82 -7.14 -7.35
CA HIS A 139 -11.03 -5.91 -7.43
C HIS A 139 -10.51 -5.59 -8.83
N ASP A 140 -10.93 -6.34 -9.86
CA ASP A 140 -10.49 -6.19 -11.26
C ASP A 140 -8.96 -6.21 -11.41
N LEU A 141 -8.31 -7.18 -10.75
CA LEU A 141 -6.87 -7.35 -10.74
C LEU A 141 -6.43 -8.53 -11.60
N ASP A 142 -5.33 -8.36 -12.35
CA ASP A 142 -4.68 -9.50 -12.98
C ASP A 142 -4.12 -10.45 -11.91
N ARG A 143 -4.64 -11.69 -11.89
CA ARG A 143 -4.28 -12.70 -10.89
C ARG A 143 -2.81 -13.09 -10.97
N SER A 144 -2.24 -13.15 -12.17
CA SER A 144 -0.84 -13.56 -12.37
C SER A 144 0.10 -12.51 -11.81
N LEU A 145 -0.13 -11.23 -12.15
CA LEU A 145 0.63 -10.09 -11.61
C LEU A 145 0.45 -9.96 -10.09
N PHE A 146 -0.77 -10.15 -9.60
CA PHE A 146 -1.05 -10.10 -8.17
C PHE A 146 -0.27 -11.17 -7.39
N CYS A 147 -0.30 -12.42 -7.86
CA CYS A 147 0.47 -13.51 -7.26
C CYS A 147 1.97 -13.27 -7.36
N ALA A 148 2.45 -12.71 -8.47
CA ALA A 148 3.86 -12.38 -8.64
C ALA A 148 4.34 -11.31 -7.64
N ILE A 149 3.56 -10.23 -7.43
CA ILE A 149 3.87 -9.22 -6.42
C ILE A 149 3.85 -9.81 -5.01
N LEU A 150 2.86 -10.64 -4.68
CA LEU A 150 2.82 -11.31 -3.38
C LEU A 150 4.04 -12.20 -3.14
N ARG A 151 4.52 -12.92 -4.16
CA ARG A 151 5.77 -13.71 -4.06
C ARG A 151 6.98 -12.81 -3.81
N GLN A 152 7.09 -11.66 -4.48
CA GLN A 152 8.14 -10.67 -4.19
C GLN A 152 8.08 -10.14 -2.76
N LEU A 153 6.90 -10.08 -2.17
CA LEU A 153 6.67 -9.75 -0.77
C LEU A 153 6.79 -10.99 0.15
N ASP A 154 7.53 -12.02 -0.26
CA ASP A 154 7.78 -13.23 0.53
C ASP A 154 6.48 -13.94 0.97
N PHE A 155 5.53 -14.08 0.03
CA PHE A 155 4.27 -14.78 0.28
C PHE A 155 4.40 -16.25 -0.12
N GLY A 156 4.37 -17.14 0.86
CA GLY A 156 4.57 -18.57 0.66
C GLY A 156 3.53 -19.22 -0.27
N ARG A 157 3.94 -20.20 -1.07
CA ARG A 157 3.05 -20.92 -2.02
C ARG A 157 1.81 -21.51 -1.36
N GLU A 158 1.93 -22.05 -0.16
CA GLU A 158 0.83 -22.64 0.60
C GLU A 158 -0.28 -21.62 0.93
N GLN A 159 0.06 -20.34 1.03
CA GLN A 159 -0.91 -19.31 1.37
C GLN A 159 -1.91 -19.06 0.24
N PHE A 160 -1.51 -19.24 -1.01
CA PHE A 160 -2.40 -19.05 -2.18
C PHE A 160 -3.57 -20.03 -2.23
N THR A 161 -3.48 -21.17 -1.52
CA THR A 161 -4.55 -22.16 -1.43
C THR A 161 -5.50 -21.97 -0.26
N LYS A 162 -5.13 -21.10 0.69
CA LYS A 162 -5.93 -20.82 1.89
C LYS A 162 -6.92 -19.67 1.66
N ASN A 163 -7.96 -19.64 2.47
CA ASN A 163 -8.85 -18.47 2.54
C ASN A 163 -8.15 -17.32 3.26
N MET A 164 -8.34 -16.11 2.74
CA MET A 164 -7.66 -14.91 3.23
C MET A 164 -8.09 -14.48 4.63
N GLU A 165 -9.25 -14.94 5.11
CA GLU A 165 -9.69 -14.75 6.49
C GLU A 165 -8.72 -15.37 7.50
N THR A 166 -8.02 -16.45 7.10
CA THR A 166 -7.03 -17.16 7.93
C THR A 166 -5.65 -16.52 7.91
N TYR A 167 -5.45 -15.49 7.11
CA TYR A 167 -4.16 -14.81 6.99
C TYR A 167 -3.83 -14.03 8.25
N SER A 168 -2.54 -14.01 8.60
CA SER A 168 -2.03 -13.10 9.63
C SER A 168 -2.19 -11.64 9.20
N GLU A 169 -2.15 -10.71 10.14
CA GLU A 169 -2.26 -9.26 9.84
C GLU A 169 -1.16 -8.80 8.87
N GLY A 170 0.06 -9.33 8.98
CA GLY A 170 1.14 -9.06 8.03
C GLY A 170 0.84 -9.59 6.62
N GLN A 171 0.28 -10.79 6.51
CA GLN A 171 -0.14 -11.36 5.22
C GLN A 171 -1.28 -10.55 4.60
N LYS A 172 -2.27 -10.14 5.38
CA LYS A 172 -3.35 -9.25 4.91
C LYS A 172 -2.80 -7.90 4.47
N LYS A 173 -1.84 -7.34 5.19
CA LYS A 173 -1.18 -6.08 4.81
C LYS A 173 -0.46 -6.21 3.47
N LYS A 174 0.23 -7.34 3.22
CA LYS A 174 0.85 -7.64 1.91
C LYS A 174 -0.18 -7.70 0.78
N VAL A 175 -1.35 -8.30 1.03
CA VAL A 175 -2.48 -8.34 0.08
C VAL A 175 -2.94 -6.92 -0.27
N LEU A 176 -3.17 -6.05 0.72
CA LEU A 176 -3.56 -4.66 0.49
C LEU A 176 -2.51 -3.87 -0.29
N LEU A 177 -1.23 -4.06 0.04
CA LEU A 177 -0.13 -3.42 -0.68
C LEU A 177 -0.03 -3.90 -2.13
N ALA A 178 -0.14 -5.21 -2.38
CA ALA A 178 -0.17 -5.77 -3.73
C ALA A 178 -1.36 -5.23 -4.53
N THR A 179 -2.54 -5.11 -3.91
CA THR A 179 -3.72 -4.48 -4.51
C THR A 179 -3.43 -3.02 -4.89
N SER A 180 -2.89 -2.26 -3.94
CA SER A 180 -2.54 -0.85 -4.18
C SER A 180 -1.52 -0.69 -5.31
N LEU A 181 -0.50 -1.55 -5.37
CA LEU A 181 0.52 -1.52 -6.43
C LEU A 181 -0.05 -1.76 -7.82
N LEU A 182 -1.08 -2.60 -7.95
CA LEU A 182 -1.75 -2.92 -9.21
C LEU A 182 -2.89 -1.96 -9.58
N THR A 183 -3.40 -1.20 -8.63
CA THR A 183 -4.49 -0.25 -8.86
C THR A 183 -3.95 1.03 -9.49
N PRO A 184 -4.34 1.39 -10.74
CA PRO A 184 -3.94 2.66 -11.33
C PRO A 184 -4.51 3.84 -10.52
N ALA A 185 -3.65 4.77 -10.09
CA ALA A 185 -4.06 5.92 -9.28
C ALA A 185 -3.22 7.16 -9.57
N HIS A 186 -3.79 8.36 -9.30
CA HIS A 186 -3.06 9.63 -9.38
C HIS A 186 -2.24 9.88 -8.11
N LEU A 187 -2.73 9.39 -6.96
CA LEU A 187 -2.11 9.56 -5.65
C LEU A 187 -2.19 8.24 -4.86
N TYR A 188 -1.06 7.79 -4.35
CA TYR A 188 -0.96 6.64 -3.45
C TYR A 188 -0.77 7.13 -2.03
N ILE A 189 -1.66 6.72 -1.14
CA ILE A 189 -1.61 7.05 0.29
C ILE A 189 -1.48 5.75 1.07
N TRP A 190 -0.37 5.59 1.79
CA TRP A 190 -0.11 4.45 2.63
C TRP A 190 0.05 4.89 4.08
N ASP A 191 -0.86 4.44 4.94
CA ASP A 191 -0.83 4.74 6.38
C ASP A 191 -0.12 3.59 7.11
N GLU A 192 1.07 3.86 7.63
CA GLU A 192 1.94 2.91 8.31
C GLU A 192 2.15 1.60 7.50
N PRO A 193 2.63 1.66 6.25
CA PRO A 193 2.67 0.50 5.37
C PRO A 193 3.63 -0.60 5.81
N LEU A 194 4.60 -0.28 6.67
CA LEU A 194 5.64 -1.20 7.11
C LEU A 194 5.33 -1.92 8.43
N ASN A 195 4.19 -1.61 9.07
CA ASN A 195 3.78 -2.29 10.29
C ASN A 195 3.33 -3.73 9.98
N TYR A 196 3.70 -4.66 10.86
CA TYR A 196 3.41 -6.11 10.78
C TYR A 196 4.02 -6.82 9.57
N ILE A 197 4.92 -6.17 8.82
CA ILE A 197 5.60 -6.72 7.66
C ILE A 197 6.99 -7.23 8.06
N ASP A 198 7.37 -8.41 7.54
CA ASP A 198 8.69 -8.98 7.72
C ASP A 198 9.80 -8.12 7.08
N ILE A 199 11.03 -8.39 7.50
CA ILE A 199 12.20 -7.60 7.09
C ILE A 199 12.42 -7.63 5.58
N PHE A 200 12.23 -8.78 4.94
CA PHE A 200 12.45 -8.92 3.50
C PHE A 200 11.44 -8.09 2.70
N SER A 201 10.15 -8.24 2.98
CA SER A 201 9.09 -7.46 2.35
C SER A 201 9.24 -5.97 2.62
N ARG A 202 9.68 -5.59 3.85
CA ARG A 202 10.01 -4.20 4.19
C ARG A 202 11.10 -3.65 3.27
N MET A 203 12.19 -4.38 3.08
CA MET A 203 13.28 -3.96 2.18
C MET A 203 12.81 -3.75 0.74
N GLN A 204 11.92 -4.60 0.22
CA GLN A 204 11.35 -4.46 -1.13
C GLN A 204 10.51 -3.18 -1.25
N LEU A 205 9.66 -2.91 -0.25
CA LEU A 205 8.84 -1.69 -0.21
C LEU A 205 9.70 -0.43 -0.02
N GLU A 206 10.70 -0.48 0.83
CA GLU A 206 11.66 0.61 1.03
C GLU A 206 12.42 0.92 -0.26
N ARG A 207 12.89 -0.10 -0.99
CA ARG A 207 13.50 0.08 -2.32
C ARG A 207 12.56 0.76 -3.30
N LEU A 208 11.29 0.35 -3.34
CA LEU A 208 10.28 1.00 -4.17
C LEU A 208 10.11 2.48 -3.78
N ILE A 209 10.01 2.78 -2.49
CA ILE A 209 9.83 4.15 -1.98
C ILE A 209 11.10 4.99 -2.22
N LEU A 210 12.29 4.45 -1.97
CA LEU A 210 13.56 5.16 -2.07
C LEU A 210 14.05 5.35 -3.52
N LYS A 211 13.71 4.45 -4.41
CA LYS A 211 13.98 4.65 -5.86
C LYS A 211 13.46 6.00 -6.35
N TYR A 212 12.59 6.53 -5.57
CA TYR A 212 11.91 7.80 -5.79
C TYR A 212 12.04 8.68 -4.52
N GLU A 213 13.14 9.31 -4.27
CA GLU A 213 13.43 10.13 -3.08
C GLU A 213 12.25 11.00 -2.62
N PRO A 214 11.86 10.97 -1.33
CA PRO A 214 10.80 11.82 -0.82
C PRO A 214 11.24 13.28 -0.92
N ARG A 215 10.53 14.09 -1.70
CA ARG A 215 10.85 15.49 -1.92
C ARG A 215 10.32 16.42 -0.83
N LYS A 216 9.37 15.94 -0.01
CA LYS A 216 8.74 16.76 1.04
C LYS A 216 8.47 15.93 2.30
N ILE A 217 8.73 16.53 3.45
CA ILE A 217 8.36 15.98 4.76
C ILE A 217 7.40 16.96 5.41
N ILE A 218 6.16 16.53 5.68
CA ILE A 218 5.16 17.28 6.42
C ILE A 218 5.20 16.82 7.87
N LYS A 219 5.54 17.74 8.77
CA LYS A 219 5.58 17.45 10.21
C LYS A 219 4.28 17.95 10.86
N LEU A 220 3.55 17.02 11.49
CA LEU A 220 2.43 17.31 12.37
C LEU A 220 2.98 17.47 13.80
N ARG A 221 2.71 18.58 14.43
CA ARG A 221 3.13 18.92 15.80
C ARG A 221 2.01 18.72 16.79
#